data_b773172f296175accb047a2c56873e97
#
_entry.id   b773172f296175accb047a2c56873e97
#
_cell.length_a   1.000
_cell.length_b   1.000
_cell.length_c   1.000
_cell.angle_alpha   90.00
_cell.angle_beta   90.00
_cell.angle_gamma   90.00
#
_symmetry.space_group_name_H-M   'P 1'
#
loop_
_entity.id
_entity.type
_entity.pdbx_description
1 polymer ?
#
loop_
_entity_poly.entity_id
_entity_poly.type
_entity_poly.pdbx_seq_one_letter_code
_entity_poly.pdbx_strand_id
1 'polypeptide(L)'
;MSKGTSDRPQTVGKDGSKRPHPMDVGNRSPEGKRPTLRAMSDLSTRSSQLPQGLADDLAACRAPAGEAATLPPACYADPEVHALEEAAIFRRGWIGVGRSDTWSANGDYRTFELGGVPTIVVRDDDGRLRAYDNSCSHRSARIMEGEGTCARMRCRFHFWTYGLDGRLIGAPSMQRTPGFDTAEHGLTEFALSERHGFALVSLEEEPPAIDDWLGDFGDLHADWPLSDVVTTRRREFTVDCNWKAFAEVFNEYYHLPYVHPDSIDGTYDEPDDPEQVDGAYASHFGTTVGTGGLLDATQDQALPAIPGLAGRPTTGVRYSWLFP
;
A
#
# COMPACT_ATOMS: atom_id res chain seq x y z
N MET A 1 43.26 -47.82 -40.71
CA MET A 1 44.59 -47.75 -40.11
C MET A 1 44.61 -46.48 -39.30
N SER A 2 44.69 -46.46 -38.05
CA SER A 2 45.43 -46.82 -36.86
C SER A 2 44.65 -46.24 -35.68
N LYS A 3 44.12 -46.93 -34.80
CA LYS A 3 44.49 -47.37 -33.43
C LYS A 3 45.09 -46.25 -32.52
N GLY A 4 44.47 -46.12 -31.39
CA GLY A 4 45.07 -45.80 -30.11
C GLY A 4 44.32 -44.64 -29.42
N THR A 5 44.02 -44.61 -28.22
CA THR A 5 44.11 -45.44 -27.00
C THR A 5 43.32 -44.65 -25.94
N SER A 6 42.60 -45.36 -25.14
CA SER A 6 41.92 -44.85 -23.92
C SER A 6 42.96 -44.40 -22.89
N ASP A 7 42.68 -43.28 -22.23
CA ASP A 7 43.20 -43.05 -20.89
C ASP A 7 42.12 -42.40 -20.02
N ARG A 8 41.74 -43.13 -18.96
CA ARG A 8 41.01 -42.63 -17.81
C ARG A 8 41.98 -42.05 -16.81
N PRO A 9 41.74 -40.89 -16.27
CA PRO A 9 42.39 -40.55 -14.98
C PRO A 9 41.47 -40.88 -13.80
N GLN A 10 42.16 -41.26 -12.77
CA GLN A 10 41.81 -41.78 -11.47
C GLN A 10 40.92 -40.87 -10.64
N THR A 11 40.08 -41.52 -9.85
CA THR A 11 39.36 -41.00 -8.69
C THR A 11 40.30 -40.37 -7.66
N VAL A 12 40.11 -39.10 -7.33
CA VAL A 12 40.70 -38.45 -6.17
C VAL A 12 39.59 -38.16 -5.15
N GLY A 13 39.97 -38.38 -3.90
CA GLY A 13 39.16 -38.57 -2.72
C GLY A 13 38.15 -37.46 -2.39
N LYS A 14 37.11 -37.92 -1.69
CA LYS A 14 36.15 -37.11 -0.94
C LYS A 14 36.88 -36.37 0.18
N ASP A 15 37.00 -35.06 0.04
CA ASP A 15 37.27 -34.21 1.19
C ASP A 15 35.96 -33.53 1.59
N GLY A 16 35.53 -33.82 2.82
CA GLY A 16 34.28 -33.35 3.41
C GLY A 16 34.40 -31.93 3.94
N SER A 17 34.33 -30.93 3.07
CA SER A 17 34.14 -29.56 3.53
C SER A 17 32.68 -29.32 3.82
N LYS A 18 32.32 -29.33 5.10
CA LYS A 18 31.06 -28.83 5.63
C LYS A 18 30.84 -27.38 5.17
N ARG A 19 29.84 -27.13 4.36
CA ARG A 19 29.33 -25.77 4.11
C ARG A 19 28.85 -25.20 5.44
N PRO A 20 29.19 -23.95 5.80
CA PRO A 20 28.63 -23.34 6.97
C PRO A 20 27.12 -23.11 6.72
N HIS A 21 26.31 -23.52 7.68
CA HIS A 21 24.88 -23.13 7.76
C HIS A 21 24.80 -21.61 7.78
N PRO A 22 23.80 -21.00 7.08
CA PRO A 22 23.51 -19.58 7.27
C PRO A 22 23.16 -19.36 8.74
N MET A 23 23.87 -18.42 9.37
CA MET A 23 23.57 -17.98 10.71
C MET A 23 22.14 -17.44 10.73
N ASP A 24 21.33 -18.05 11.57
CA ASP A 24 20.04 -17.56 11.98
C ASP A 24 20.25 -16.20 12.68
N VAL A 25 20.08 -15.12 11.94
CA VAL A 25 20.07 -13.77 12.48
C VAL A 25 18.73 -13.63 13.19
N GLY A 26 18.71 -14.07 14.44
CA GLY A 26 17.55 -13.95 15.31
C GLY A 26 17.08 -12.52 15.36
N ASN A 27 16.01 -12.24 14.66
CA ASN A 27 15.21 -11.03 14.77
C ASN A 27 14.54 -11.04 16.16
N ARG A 28 15.27 -10.60 17.18
CA ARG A 28 14.72 -10.31 18.51
C ARG A 28 14.13 -8.92 18.47
N SER A 29 12.91 -8.81 17.98
CA SER A 29 12.05 -7.68 18.35
C SER A 29 11.81 -7.75 19.85
N PRO A 30 11.92 -6.63 20.60
CA PRO A 30 11.58 -6.63 22.00
C PRO A 30 10.11 -7.01 22.15
N GLU A 31 9.82 -8.01 22.98
CA GLU A 31 8.48 -8.43 23.37
C GLU A 31 7.82 -7.32 24.23
N GLY A 32 7.41 -6.23 23.58
CA GLY A 32 6.47 -5.27 24.12
C GLY A 32 5.06 -5.80 23.87
N LYS A 33 4.22 -5.89 24.90
CA LYS A 33 2.78 -6.13 24.76
C LYS A 33 2.25 -5.11 23.75
N ARG A 34 1.84 -5.55 22.54
CA ARG A 34 1.19 -4.68 21.57
C ARG A 34 -0.12 -4.16 22.17
N PRO A 35 -0.39 -2.86 22.09
CA PRO A 35 -1.65 -2.31 22.58
C PRO A 35 -2.82 -2.88 21.76
N THR A 36 -3.89 -3.24 22.43
CA THR A 36 -5.19 -3.52 21.79
C THR A 36 -5.77 -2.23 21.20
N LEU A 37 -6.69 -2.29 20.22
CA LEU A 37 -7.36 -1.10 19.66
C LEU A 37 -7.88 -0.15 20.77
N ARG A 38 -8.37 -0.69 21.88
CA ARG A 38 -8.78 0.07 23.06
C ARG A 38 -7.61 0.76 23.78
N ALA A 39 -6.40 0.19 23.74
CA ALA A 39 -5.18 0.85 24.25
C ALA A 39 -4.61 1.84 23.19
N MET A 40 -5.01 1.73 21.94
CA MET A 40 -4.64 2.65 20.86
C MET A 40 -5.49 3.93 20.88
N SER A 41 -6.75 3.88 21.38
CA SER A 41 -7.53 5.09 21.68
C SER A 41 -6.88 5.93 22.79
N ASP A 42 -6.17 5.30 23.73
CA ASP A 42 -5.40 6.00 24.76
C ASP A 42 -4.09 6.62 24.23
N LEU A 43 -3.58 6.16 23.07
CA LEU A 43 -2.44 6.81 22.41
C LEU A 43 -2.88 8.06 21.63
N SER A 44 -4.14 8.15 21.21
CA SER A 44 -4.70 9.38 20.61
C SER A 44 -4.77 10.55 21.59
N THR A 45 -4.76 10.27 22.90
CA THR A 45 -4.71 11.27 23.98
C THR A 45 -3.29 11.61 24.44
N ARG A 46 -2.26 10.84 24.01
CA ARG A 46 -0.87 11.18 24.27
C ARG A 46 -0.35 12.10 23.18
N SER A 47 -0.47 13.38 23.48
CA SER A 47 0.22 14.49 22.83
C SER A 47 -0.09 14.68 21.33
N SER A 48 -1.18 15.37 21.08
CA SER A 48 -1.42 16.12 19.85
C SER A 48 -0.51 17.37 19.72
N GLN A 49 0.61 17.42 20.43
CA GLN A 49 1.52 18.55 20.36
C GLN A 49 2.70 18.19 19.47
N LEU A 50 2.77 18.89 18.33
CA LEU A 50 3.96 18.89 17.50
C LEU A 50 5.20 19.24 18.34
N PRO A 51 6.38 18.70 18.01
CA PRO A 51 7.65 19.15 18.59
C PRO A 51 7.75 20.66 18.58
N GLN A 52 8.37 21.22 19.64
CA GLN A 52 8.45 22.67 19.81
C GLN A 52 9.10 23.34 18.59
N GLY A 53 8.43 24.34 18.03
CA GLY A 53 8.88 25.08 16.86
C GLY A 53 8.44 24.46 15.52
N LEU A 54 8.14 23.18 15.47
CA LEU A 54 7.76 22.52 14.21
C LEU A 54 6.43 23.08 13.64
N ALA A 55 5.51 23.52 14.48
CA ALA A 55 4.27 24.15 14.02
C ALA A 55 4.50 25.44 13.24
N ASP A 56 5.46 26.25 13.69
CA ASP A 56 5.84 27.51 13.02
C ASP A 56 6.56 27.20 11.69
N ASP A 57 7.46 26.22 11.69
CA ASP A 57 8.15 25.79 10.47
C ASP A 57 7.16 25.23 9.43
N LEU A 58 6.17 24.43 9.86
CA LEU A 58 5.12 23.93 8.98
C LEU A 58 4.20 25.03 8.46
N ALA A 59 4.03 26.13 9.20
CA ALA A 59 3.24 27.27 8.72
C ALA A 59 3.89 27.92 7.48
N ALA A 60 5.22 27.97 7.41
CA ALA A 60 5.95 28.47 6.25
C ALA A 60 5.77 27.60 5.00
N CYS A 61 5.52 26.30 5.16
CA CYS A 61 5.25 25.39 4.04
C CYS A 61 3.85 25.61 3.40
N ARG A 62 2.95 26.31 4.08
CA ARG A 62 1.59 26.62 3.61
C ARG A 62 1.47 27.96 2.88
N ALA A 63 2.57 28.67 2.73
CA ALA A 63 2.58 29.90 1.96
C ALA A 63 2.22 29.62 0.48
N PRO A 64 1.84 30.65 -0.30
CA PRO A 64 1.68 30.49 -1.74
C PRO A 64 2.92 29.88 -2.41
N ALA A 65 2.75 29.12 -3.48
CA ALA A 65 3.80 28.30 -4.09
C ALA A 65 5.14 29.03 -4.34
N GLY A 66 5.09 30.32 -4.70
CA GLY A 66 6.31 31.11 -4.91
C GLY A 66 7.04 31.57 -3.63
N GLU A 67 6.43 31.38 -2.47
CA GLU A 67 6.90 31.82 -1.16
C GLU A 67 7.02 30.69 -0.15
N ALA A 68 6.50 29.51 -0.50
CA ALA A 68 6.47 28.33 0.38
C ALA A 68 7.88 27.79 0.64
N ALA A 69 8.14 27.43 1.89
CA ALA A 69 9.33 26.68 2.28
C ALA A 69 9.12 25.18 2.06
N THR A 70 10.21 24.44 1.88
CA THR A 70 10.22 22.98 1.92
C THR A 70 9.92 22.48 3.34
N LEU A 71 9.48 21.24 3.48
CA LEU A 71 9.28 20.63 4.79
C LEU A 71 10.57 20.64 5.60
N PRO A 72 10.50 20.93 6.92
CA PRO A 72 11.66 20.88 7.79
C PRO A 72 12.28 19.48 7.86
N PRO A 73 13.61 19.35 8.04
CA PRO A 73 14.29 18.06 8.12
C PRO A 73 13.71 17.10 9.16
N ALA A 74 13.15 17.61 10.27
CA ALA A 74 12.50 16.81 11.29
C ALA A 74 11.32 16.00 10.73
N CYS A 75 10.62 16.50 9.71
CA CYS A 75 9.52 15.78 9.07
C CYS A 75 9.97 14.48 8.36
N TYR A 76 11.25 14.37 8.02
CA TYR A 76 11.78 13.18 7.35
C TYR A 76 12.55 12.24 8.27
N ALA A 77 13.14 12.75 9.34
CA ALA A 77 14.11 12.02 10.13
C ALA A 77 13.74 11.82 11.61
N ASP A 78 12.76 12.55 12.13
CA ASP A 78 12.40 12.50 13.55
C ASP A 78 11.36 11.37 13.78
N PRO A 79 11.67 10.36 14.63
CA PRO A 79 10.74 9.28 14.95
C PRO A 79 9.46 9.75 15.66
N GLU A 80 9.51 10.85 16.41
CA GLU A 80 8.33 11.41 17.08
C GLU A 80 7.36 12.01 16.06
N VAL A 81 7.89 12.70 15.04
CA VAL A 81 7.08 13.20 13.92
C VAL A 81 6.46 12.03 13.16
N HIS A 82 7.22 10.99 12.86
CA HIS A 82 6.69 9.80 12.18
C HIS A 82 5.55 9.12 13.00
N ALA A 83 5.71 9.01 14.31
CA ALA A 83 4.67 8.46 15.18
C ALA A 83 3.39 9.33 15.19
N LEU A 84 3.54 10.66 15.10
CA LEU A 84 2.42 11.57 14.95
C LEU A 84 1.72 11.39 13.59
N GLU A 85 2.48 11.22 12.51
CA GLU A 85 1.95 10.94 11.17
C GLU A 85 1.17 9.63 11.14
N GLU A 86 1.72 8.56 11.73
CA GLU A 86 0.97 7.29 11.85
C GLU A 86 -0.37 7.50 12.56
N ALA A 87 -0.41 8.28 13.63
CA ALA A 87 -1.61 8.51 14.40
C ALA A 87 -2.60 9.47 13.73
N ALA A 88 -2.10 10.51 13.08
CA ALA A 88 -2.90 11.62 12.56
C ALA A 88 -3.26 11.49 11.07
N ILE A 89 -2.50 10.69 10.32
CA ILE A 89 -2.67 10.50 8.87
C ILE A 89 -3.06 9.04 8.60
N PHE A 90 -2.10 8.10 8.81
CA PHE A 90 -2.30 6.71 8.38
C PHE A 90 -3.36 5.91 9.16
N ARG A 91 -3.75 6.37 10.35
CA ARG A 91 -4.85 5.75 11.12
C ARG A 91 -6.16 6.51 10.99
N ARG A 92 -6.17 7.58 10.22
CA ARG A 92 -7.35 8.38 9.94
C ARG A 92 -7.58 8.47 8.45
N GLY A 93 -8.86 8.53 8.07
CA GLY A 93 -9.24 8.55 6.68
C GLY A 93 -9.08 7.20 5.96
N TRP A 94 -8.88 7.23 4.68
CA TRP A 94 -8.91 6.04 3.81
C TRP A 94 -7.55 5.78 3.18
N ILE A 95 -7.04 4.57 3.32
CA ILE A 95 -5.76 4.12 2.75
C ILE A 95 -6.04 3.23 1.56
N GLY A 96 -5.47 3.54 0.40
CA GLY A 96 -5.52 2.69 -0.79
C GLY A 96 -4.68 1.43 -0.62
N VAL A 97 -5.29 0.25 -0.75
CA VAL A 97 -4.60 -1.05 -0.62
C VAL A 97 -4.39 -1.76 -1.96
N GLY A 98 -4.85 -1.16 -3.05
CA GLY A 98 -4.62 -1.65 -4.40
C GLY A 98 -5.90 -1.69 -5.24
N ARG A 99 -5.78 -2.34 -6.40
CA ARG A 99 -6.90 -2.51 -7.32
C ARG A 99 -7.80 -3.66 -6.88
N SER A 100 -9.13 -3.45 -6.89
CA SER A 100 -10.13 -4.44 -6.46
C SER A 100 -10.11 -5.73 -7.31
N ASP A 101 -9.73 -5.65 -8.58
CA ASP A 101 -9.65 -6.78 -9.50
C ASP A 101 -8.58 -7.81 -9.10
N THR A 102 -7.62 -7.42 -8.24
CA THR A 102 -6.58 -8.33 -7.73
C THR A 102 -7.10 -9.35 -6.70
N TRP A 103 -8.30 -9.16 -6.19
CA TRP A 103 -9.05 -10.15 -5.39
C TRP A 103 -10.18 -10.72 -6.27
N SER A 104 -9.83 -11.53 -7.26
CA SER A 104 -10.76 -11.96 -8.32
C SER A 104 -11.71 -13.09 -7.92
N ALA A 105 -11.34 -13.89 -6.93
CA ALA A 105 -12.10 -15.05 -6.48
C ALA A 105 -12.41 -14.97 -4.97
N ASN A 106 -13.49 -15.62 -4.56
CA ASN A 106 -13.81 -15.80 -3.15
C ASN A 106 -12.66 -16.51 -2.44
N GLY A 107 -12.27 -15.99 -1.29
CA GLY A 107 -11.13 -16.45 -0.52
C GLY A 107 -9.80 -15.83 -0.90
N ASP A 108 -9.70 -15.06 -1.99
CA ASP A 108 -8.48 -14.31 -2.29
C ASP A 108 -8.21 -13.31 -1.15
N TYR A 109 -7.01 -13.37 -0.60
CA TYR A 109 -6.61 -12.51 0.51
C TYR A 109 -5.23 -11.91 0.29
N ARG A 110 -5.00 -10.78 0.95
CA ARG A 110 -3.70 -10.14 1.09
C ARG A 110 -3.57 -9.49 2.46
N THR A 111 -2.35 -9.53 3.00
CA THR A 111 -2.04 -8.91 4.29
C THR A 111 -1.24 -7.63 4.10
N PHE A 112 -1.49 -6.67 4.98
CA PHE A 112 -0.87 -5.35 4.99
C PHE A 112 -0.45 -4.97 6.41
N GLU A 113 0.42 -3.98 6.50
CA GLU A 113 0.70 -3.24 7.72
C GLU A 113 0.26 -1.79 7.46
N LEU A 114 -0.95 -1.42 7.89
CA LEU A 114 -1.52 -0.10 7.66
C LEU A 114 -1.38 0.74 8.94
N GLY A 115 -0.64 1.85 8.90
CA GLY A 115 -0.41 2.70 10.06
C GLY A 115 0.06 1.92 11.30
N GLY A 116 0.92 0.92 11.10
CA GLY A 116 1.41 0.02 12.16
C GLY A 116 0.39 -1.03 12.63
N VAL A 117 -0.77 -1.18 11.94
CA VAL A 117 -1.80 -2.17 12.26
C VAL A 117 -1.79 -3.31 11.27
N PRO A 118 -1.56 -4.57 11.71
CA PRO A 118 -1.62 -5.72 10.82
C PRO A 118 -3.06 -5.92 10.32
N THR A 119 -3.23 -5.94 9.02
CA THR A 119 -4.55 -5.97 8.37
C THR A 119 -4.63 -7.13 7.37
N ILE A 120 -5.79 -7.77 7.27
CA ILE A 120 -6.15 -8.73 6.21
C ILE A 120 -7.23 -8.08 5.36
N VAL A 121 -7.05 -8.08 4.05
CA VAL A 121 -8.14 -7.82 3.08
C VAL A 121 -8.45 -9.13 2.39
N VAL A 122 -9.72 -9.53 2.36
CA VAL A 122 -10.18 -10.81 1.82
C VAL A 122 -11.51 -10.64 1.08
N ARG A 123 -11.68 -11.36 -0.03
CA ARG A 123 -13.01 -11.49 -0.67
C ARG A 123 -13.79 -12.61 -0.01
N ASP A 124 -14.93 -12.28 0.57
CA ASP A 124 -15.76 -13.24 1.29
C ASP A 124 -16.56 -14.19 0.36
N ASP A 125 -17.31 -15.10 0.97
CA ASP A 125 -18.12 -16.08 0.22
C ASP A 125 -19.28 -15.42 -0.58
N ASP A 126 -19.69 -14.19 -0.20
CA ASP A 126 -20.70 -13.38 -0.91
C ASP A 126 -20.09 -12.51 -2.02
N GLY A 127 -18.78 -12.59 -2.23
CA GLY A 127 -18.06 -11.80 -3.23
C GLY A 127 -17.75 -10.36 -2.81
N ARG A 128 -17.86 -10.02 -1.51
CA ARG A 128 -17.54 -8.69 -0.97
C ARG A 128 -16.10 -8.66 -0.48
N LEU A 129 -15.40 -7.56 -0.71
CA LEU A 129 -14.15 -7.31 -0.03
C LEU A 129 -14.41 -6.88 1.42
N ARG A 130 -13.65 -7.46 2.34
CA ARG A 130 -13.67 -7.14 3.76
C ARG A 130 -12.25 -6.93 4.27
N ALA A 131 -12.11 -6.10 5.28
CA ALA A 131 -10.85 -5.84 5.95
C ALA A 131 -10.97 -6.15 7.44
N TYR A 132 -9.95 -6.81 7.99
CA TYR A 132 -9.93 -7.20 9.41
C TYR A 132 -8.57 -6.91 10.04
N ASP A 133 -8.57 -6.70 11.37
CA ASP A 133 -7.36 -6.82 12.16
C ASP A 133 -6.80 -8.26 12.02
N ASN A 134 -5.56 -8.36 11.56
CA ASN A 134 -4.84 -9.63 11.39
C ASN A 134 -4.32 -10.19 12.72
N SER A 135 -5.06 -9.96 13.79
CA SER A 135 -4.75 -10.38 15.15
C SER A 135 -5.82 -11.33 15.69
N CYS A 136 -5.40 -12.53 16.07
CA CYS A 136 -6.30 -13.53 16.64
C CYS A 136 -6.93 -13.02 17.94
N SER A 137 -8.26 -13.05 18.04
CA SER A 137 -9.02 -12.61 19.22
C SER A 137 -8.70 -13.41 20.50
N HIS A 138 -7.99 -14.54 20.39
CA HIS A 138 -7.53 -15.31 21.54
C HIS A 138 -6.35 -14.63 22.26
N ARG A 139 -5.23 -14.39 21.55
CA ARG A 139 -3.98 -13.86 22.13
C ARG A 139 -3.17 -13.02 21.15
N SER A 140 -3.83 -12.33 20.24
CA SER A 140 -3.26 -11.37 19.29
C SER A 140 -2.12 -11.92 18.40
N ALA A 141 -2.07 -13.26 18.20
CA ALA A 141 -1.13 -13.82 17.23
C ALA A 141 -1.58 -13.49 15.80
N ARG A 142 -0.63 -13.18 14.92
CA ARG A 142 -0.91 -12.95 13.50
C ARG A 142 -1.58 -14.20 12.88
N ILE A 143 -2.68 -14.00 12.15
CA ILE A 143 -3.52 -15.09 11.62
C ILE A 143 -3.01 -15.53 10.25
N MET A 144 -2.82 -14.57 9.34
CA MET A 144 -2.44 -14.80 7.95
C MET A 144 -1.16 -14.03 7.61
N GLU A 145 -0.44 -14.49 6.59
CA GLU A 145 0.77 -13.85 6.07
C GLU A 145 0.76 -13.88 4.55
N GLY A 146 1.26 -12.79 3.92
CA GLY A 146 1.39 -12.69 2.48
C GLY A 146 0.05 -12.57 1.76
N GLU A 147 -0.04 -13.26 0.63
CA GLU A 147 -1.24 -13.28 -0.21
C GLU A 147 -1.52 -14.69 -0.73
N GLY A 148 -2.76 -14.94 -1.16
CA GLY A 148 -3.18 -16.22 -1.71
C GLY A 148 -4.69 -16.38 -1.66
N THR A 149 -5.16 -17.64 -1.74
CA THR A 149 -6.57 -17.98 -1.65
C THR A 149 -6.78 -18.96 -0.50
N CYS A 150 -7.78 -18.74 0.33
CA CYS A 150 -8.11 -19.61 1.45
C CYS A 150 -9.63 -19.79 1.60
N ALA A 151 -10.04 -20.95 2.07
CA ALA A 151 -11.45 -21.20 2.40
C ALA A 151 -11.80 -20.71 3.82
N ARG A 152 -10.82 -20.50 4.68
CA ARG A 152 -10.96 -20.08 6.08
C ARG A 152 -9.66 -19.41 6.53
N MET A 153 -9.75 -18.44 7.41
CA MET A 153 -8.59 -17.82 8.06
C MET A 153 -8.30 -18.56 9.36
N ARG A 154 -7.09 -19.09 9.53
CA ARG A 154 -6.77 -19.94 10.69
C ARG A 154 -5.47 -19.49 11.36
N CYS A 155 -5.58 -19.13 12.64
CA CYS A 155 -4.46 -18.84 13.50
C CYS A 155 -3.55 -20.07 13.65
N ARG A 156 -2.25 -19.93 13.38
CA ARG A 156 -1.27 -21.02 13.45
C ARG A 156 -0.91 -21.41 14.88
N PHE A 157 -1.26 -20.57 15.88
CA PHE A 157 -0.86 -20.80 17.26
C PHE A 157 -1.75 -21.83 17.97
N HIS A 158 -3.08 -21.64 18.00
CA HIS A 158 -4.03 -22.55 18.64
C HIS A 158 -5.17 -22.99 17.72
N PHE A 159 -5.01 -22.77 16.42
CA PHE A 159 -5.96 -23.18 15.38
C PHE A 159 -7.37 -22.57 15.52
N TRP A 160 -7.50 -21.43 16.20
CA TRP A 160 -8.75 -20.67 16.10
C TRP A 160 -8.99 -20.33 14.65
N THR A 161 -10.18 -20.65 14.18
CA THR A 161 -10.53 -20.60 12.76
C THR A 161 -11.68 -19.65 12.57
N TYR A 162 -11.52 -18.72 11.62
CA TYR A 162 -12.49 -17.70 11.28
C TYR A 162 -13.03 -17.95 9.87
N GLY A 163 -14.32 -17.67 9.67
CA GLY A 163 -14.92 -17.56 8.35
C GLY A 163 -14.32 -16.38 7.57
N LEU A 164 -14.58 -16.31 6.27
CA LEU A 164 -14.19 -15.16 5.46
C LEU A 164 -15.00 -13.90 5.83
N ASP A 165 -16.12 -14.09 6.55
CA ASP A 165 -16.94 -13.05 7.16
C ASP A 165 -16.44 -12.58 8.54
N GLY A 166 -15.25 -13.02 8.97
CA GLY A 166 -14.61 -12.66 10.23
C GLY A 166 -15.13 -13.37 11.48
N ARG A 167 -16.23 -14.12 11.41
CA ARG A 167 -16.77 -14.83 12.58
C ARG A 167 -15.88 -15.97 13.02
N LEU A 168 -15.74 -16.17 14.35
CA LEU A 168 -15.05 -17.34 14.88
C LEU A 168 -15.94 -18.59 14.67
N ILE A 169 -15.48 -19.51 13.84
CA ILE A 169 -16.20 -20.75 13.50
C ILE A 169 -15.61 -22.01 14.14
N GLY A 170 -14.41 -21.90 14.72
CA GLY A 170 -13.77 -23.01 15.40
C GLY A 170 -12.76 -22.56 16.44
N ALA A 171 -12.91 -23.05 17.66
CA ALA A 171 -12.01 -22.78 18.80
C ALA A 171 -11.75 -24.09 19.55
N PRO A 172 -10.66 -24.83 19.20
CA PRO A 172 -10.35 -26.12 19.79
C PRO A 172 -10.28 -26.05 21.32
N SER A 173 -10.92 -27.04 21.98
CA SER A 173 -10.98 -27.21 23.43
C SER A 173 -11.79 -26.16 24.21
N MET A 174 -12.33 -25.14 23.56
CA MET A 174 -13.11 -24.08 24.25
C MET A 174 -14.54 -24.53 24.60
N GLN A 175 -15.02 -25.64 24.02
CA GLN A 175 -16.36 -26.20 24.30
C GLN A 175 -16.59 -26.57 25.77
N ARG A 176 -15.48 -26.68 26.55
CA ARG A 176 -15.52 -26.98 27.98
C ARG A 176 -15.41 -25.74 28.88
N THR A 177 -15.26 -24.57 28.27
CA THR A 177 -15.12 -23.31 29.02
C THR A 177 -16.51 -22.72 29.28
N PRO A 178 -16.95 -22.63 30.54
CA PRO A 178 -18.24 -22.06 30.86
C PRO A 178 -18.35 -20.62 30.35
N GLY A 179 -19.47 -20.28 29.70
CA GLY A 179 -19.73 -18.93 29.19
C GLY A 179 -18.95 -18.53 27.94
N PHE A 180 -18.20 -19.45 27.33
CA PHE A 180 -17.53 -19.16 26.06
C PHE A 180 -18.54 -19.18 24.91
N ASP A 181 -18.69 -18.03 24.24
CA ASP A 181 -19.50 -17.87 23.04
C ASP A 181 -18.62 -17.45 21.85
N THR A 182 -18.62 -18.22 20.77
CA THR A 182 -17.87 -17.90 19.55
C THR A 182 -18.33 -16.59 18.91
N ALA A 183 -19.58 -16.18 19.11
CA ALA A 183 -20.11 -14.93 18.57
C ALA A 183 -19.42 -13.68 19.15
N GLU A 184 -18.86 -13.78 20.36
CA GLU A 184 -18.15 -12.67 21.01
C GLU A 184 -16.67 -12.58 20.61
N HIS A 185 -16.18 -13.52 19.80
CA HIS A 185 -14.75 -13.66 19.49
C HIS A 185 -14.44 -13.58 17.99
N GLY A 186 -15.24 -12.85 17.22
CA GLY A 186 -14.95 -12.53 15.83
C GLY A 186 -13.69 -11.67 15.68
N LEU A 187 -13.25 -11.49 14.44
CA LEU A 187 -12.21 -10.51 14.12
C LEU A 187 -12.80 -9.09 14.16
N THR A 188 -11.98 -8.12 14.54
CA THR A 188 -12.34 -6.71 14.40
C THR A 188 -12.36 -6.38 12.93
N GLU A 189 -13.51 -5.94 12.42
CA GLU A 189 -13.67 -5.51 11.03
C GLU A 189 -13.33 -4.03 10.91
N PHE A 190 -12.61 -3.68 9.85
CA PHE A 190 -12.32 -2.32 9.43
C PHE A 190 -13.25 -1.91 8.30
N ALA A 191 -13.53 -0.63 8.20
CA ALA A 191 -14.27 -0.10 7.06
C ALA A 191 -13.48 -0.32 5.76
N LEU A 192 -14.15 -0.86 4.73
CA LEU A 192 -13.60 -1.03 3.41
C LEU A 192 -14.57 -0.49 2.37
N SER A 193 -14.04 0.22 1.39
CA SER A 193 -14.81 0.74 0.25
C SER A 193 -14.11 0.40 -1.06
N GLU A 194 -14.90 -0.02 -2.04
CA GLU A 194 -14.45 -0.15 -3.43
C GLU A 194 -14.94 1.06 -4.21
N ARG A 195 -14.02 1.88 -4.76
CA ARG A 195 -14.34 3.09 -5.56
C ARG A 195 -13.39 3.19 -6.75
N HIS A 196 -13.94 3.46 -7.93
CA HIS A 196 -13.18 3.63 -9.18
C HIS A 196 -12.22 2.47 -9.47
N GLY A 197 -12.58 1.24 -9.04
CA GLY A 197 -11.73 0.06 -9.18
C GLY A 197 -10.59 -0.05 -8.16
N PHE A 198 -10.56 0.80 -7.13
CA PHE A 198 -9.62 0.71 -6.02
C PHE A 198 -10.32 0.21 -4.76
N ALA A 199 -9.58 -0.55 -3.95
CA ALA A 199 -9.96 -0.91 -2.60
C ALA A 199 -9.28 0.04 -1.61
N LEU A 200 -10.07 0.65 -0.74
CA LEU A 200 -9.61 1.58 0.30
C LEU A 200 -10.09 1.07 1.66
N VAL A 201 -9.21 1.13 2.65
CA VAL A 201 -9.47 0.68 4.02
C VAL A 201 -9.32 1.85 4.98
N SER A 202 -10.22 1.97 5.95
CA SER A 202 -10.07 2.90 7.06
C SER A 202 -9.95 2.14 8.38
N LEU A 203 -9.01 2.56 9.21
CA LEU A 203 -8.81 2.03 10.55
C LEU A 203 -9.64 2.76 11.62
N GLU A 204 -10.38 3.78 11.22
CA GLU A 204 -11.29 4.51 12.12
C GLU A 204 -12.56 3.70 12.37
N GLU A 205 -13.08 3.80 13.57
CA GLU A 205 -14.38 3.21 13.93
C GLU A 205 -15.53 3.89 13.18
N GLU A 206 -15.44 5.22 13.00
CA GLU A 206 -16.38 6.04 12.26
C GLU A 206 -15.62 6.88 11.23
N PRO A 207 -15.22 6.30 10.07
CA PRO A 207 -14.48 7.03 9.07
C PRO A 207 -15.36 8.09 8.37
N PRO A 208 -14.74 9.13 7.78
CA PRO A 208 -15.46 10.04 6.91
C PRO A 208 -16.10 9.28 5.75
N ALA A 209 -17.21 9.78 5.21
CA ALA A 209 -17.79 9.17 4.02
C ALA A 209 -16.77 9.15 2.89
N ILE A 210 -16.65 8.01 2.20
CA ILE A 210 -15.60 7.82 1.17
C ILE A 210 -15.76 8.84 0.04
N ASP A 211 -16.97 9.19 -0.31
CA ASP A 211 -17.22 10.14 -1.40
C ASP A 211 -16.84 11.58 -0.99
N ASP A 212 -17.00 11.94 0.29
CA ASP A 212 -16.50 13.21 0.84
C ASP A 212 -14.97 13.23 0.91
N TRP A 213 -14.34 12.08 1.20
CA TRP A 213 -12.89 11.94 1.24
C TRP A 213 -12.26 12.07 -0.15
N LEU A 214 -12.86 11.45 -1.14
CA LEU A 214 -12.40 11.50 -2.52
C LEU A 214 -12.76 12.83 -3.20
N GLY A 215 -13.81 13.55 -2.73
CA GLY A 215 -14.26 14.81 -3.28
C GLY A 215 -14.53 14.72 -4.78
N ASP A 216 -13.88 15.57 -5.56
CA ASP A 216 -14.07 15.67 -7.02
C ASP A 216 -13.23 14.66 -7.83
N PHE A 217 -12.53 13.70 -7.17
CA PHE A 217 -11.68 12.71 -7.85
C PHE A 217 -12.40 11.97 -8.99
N GLY A 218 -13.65 11.57 -8.75
CA GLY A 218 -14.45 10.87 -9.75
C GLY A 218 -14.76 11.74 -10.98
N ASP A 219 -15.09 12.99 -10.76
CA ASP A 219 -15.41 13.96 -11.81
C ASP A 219 -14.16 14.31 -12.62
N LEU A 220 -13.04 14.54 -11.94
CA LEU A 220 -11.74 14.83 -12.57
C LEU A 220 -11.26 13.70 -13.47
N HIS A 221 -11.60 12.46 -13.12
CA HIS A 221 -11.20 11.25 -13.86
C HIS A 221 -12.34 10.65 -14.70
N ALA A 222 -13.45 11.36 -14.88
CA ALA A 222 -14.65 10.83 -15.55
C ALA A 222 -14.39 10.33 -17.00
N ASP A 223 -13.41 10.91 -17.67
CA ASP A 223 -13.02 10.50 -19.03
C ASP A 223 -12.22 9.20 -19.08
N TRP A 224 -11.68 8.74 -17.96
CA TRP A 224 -10.93 7.48 -17.84
C TRP A 224 -11.83 6.42 -17.20
N PRO A 225 -12.01 5.26 -17.84
CA PRO A 225 -12.85 4.19 -17.28
C PRO A 225 -12.08 3.43 -16.17
N LEU A 226 -11.74 4.12 -15.08
CA LEU A 226 -10.89 3.56 -14.03
C LEU A 226 -11.45 2.26 -13.44
N SER A 227 -12.77 2.10 -13.37
CA SER A 227 -13.41 0.88 -12.88
C SER A 227 -13.27 -0.32 -13.83
N ASP A 228 -13.06 -0.07 -15.13
CA ASP A 228 -12.95 -1.10 -16.15
C ASP A 228 -11.50 -1.52 -16.40
N VAL A 229 -10.54 -0.77 -15.87
CA VAL A 229 -9.10 -1.09 -16.00
C VAL A 229 -8.76 -2.26 -15.11
N VAL A 230 -7.99 -3.21 -15.64
CA VAL A 230 -7.54 -4.41 -14.93
C VAL A 230 -6.04 -4.40 -14.68
N THR A 231 -5.61 -5.03 -13.61
CA THR A 231 -4.21 -5.16 -13.24
C THR A 231 -3.51 -6.18 -14.15
N THR A 232 -2.66 -5.72 -15.05
CA THR A 232 -1.88 -6.59 -15.94
C THR A 232 -0.51 -6.95 -15.40
N ARG A 233 0.02 -6.15 -14.49
CA ARG A 233 1.33 -6.39 -13.83
C ARG A 233 1.37 -5.71 -12.47
N ARG A 234 1.98 -6.40 -11.50
CA ARG A 234 2.31 -5.86 -10.18
C ARG A 234 3.79 -6.05 -9.92
N ARG A 235 4.42 -5.06 -9.32
CA ARG A 235 5.77 -5.11 -8.79
C ARG A 235 5.81 -4.40 -7.45
N GLU A 236 6.60 -4.91 -6.52
CA GLU A 236 6.82 -4.32 -5.22
C GLU A 236 8.30 -4.02 -5.04
N PHE A 237 8.57 -2.88 -4.45
CA PHE A 237 9.92 -2.44 -4.12
C PHE A 237 9.92 -1.94 -2.68
N THR A 238 10.97 -2.27 -1.95
CA THR A 238 11.25 -1.65 -0.66
C THR A 238 12.28 -0.56 -0.86
N VAL A 239 11.97 0.64 -0.40
CA VAL A 239 12.85 1.79 -0.50
C VAL A 239 13.10 2.32 0.91
N ASP A 240 14.36 2.43 1.30
CA ASP A 240 14.77 2.92 2.62
C ASP A 240 14.71 4.46 2.66
N CYS A 241 13.52 5.01 2.64
CA CYS A 241 13.29 6.45 2.76
C CYS A 241 11.99 6.75 3.52
N ASN A 242 11.84 7.99 3.94
CA ASN A 242 10.57 8.49 4.48
C ASN A 242 9.54 8.55 3.34
N TRP A 243 8.29 8.18 3.63
CA TRP A 243 7.20 8.14 2.64
C TRP A 243 6.98 9.47 1.92
N LYS A 244 7.19 10.61 2.62
CA LYS A 244 7.04 11.96 2.02
C LYS A 244 8.07 12.21 0.93
N ALA A 245 9.34 11.82 1.14
CA ALA A 245 10.37 11.94 0.13
C ALA A 245 10.02 11.12 -1.13
N PHE A 246 9.39 9.95 -0.95
CA PHE A 246 8.89 9.16 -2.07
C PHE A 246 7.70 9.84 -2.76
N ALA A 247 6.73 10.35 -2.00
CA ALA A 247 5.57 11.05 -2.54
C ALA A 247 5.97 12.32 -3.31
N GLU A 248 6.89 13.10 -2.74
CA GLU A 248 7.34 14.38 -3.31
C GLU A 248 7.99 14.19 -4.69
N VAL A 249 8.85 13.18 -4.86
CA VAL A 249 9.52 12.94 -6.14
C VAL A 249 8.55 12.64 -7.28
N PHE A 250 7.35 12.13 -6.98
CA PHE A 250 6.30 11.88 -7.97
C PHE A 250 5.35 13.06 -8.18
N ASN A 251 5.46 14.10 -7.36
CA ASN A 251 4.60 15.28 -7.45
C ASN A 251 5.35 16.52 -7.96
N GLU A 252 6.52 16.35 -8.59
CA GLU A 252 7.28 17.44 -9.16
C GLU A 252 7.98 17.00 -10.47
N TYR A 253 8.33 17.99 -11.30
CA TYR A 253 9.02 17.78 -12.57
C TYR A 253 10.48 18.21 -12.54
N TYR A 254 10.90 18.87 -11.47
CA TYR A 254 12.18 19.56 -11.41
C TYR A 254 13.39 18.64 -11.61
N HIS A 255 13.29 17.37 -11.19
CA HIS A 255 14.38 16.41 -11.35
C HIS A 255 14.46 15.79 -12.76
N LEU A 256 13.37 15.81 -13.55
CA LEU A 256 13.28 15.05 -14.81
C LEU A 256 14.40 15.42 -15.79
N PRO A 257 14.72 16.70 -16.09
CA PRO A 257 15.78 17.06 -17.02
C PRO A 257 17.18 16.61 -16.60
N TYR A 258 17.37 16.40 -15.31
CA TYR A 258 18.69 16.08 -14.73
C TYR A 258 18.87 14.59 -14.45
N VAL A 259 17.82 13.92 -14.03
CA VAL A 259 17.84 12.49 -13.61
C VAL A 259 17.38 11.58 -14.74
N HIS A 260 16.46 12.05 -15.59
CA HIS A 260 15.84 11.29 -16.65
C HIS A 260 15.95 11.95 -18.06
N PRO A 261 17.09 12.59 -18.42
CA PRO A 261 17.18 13.40 -19.64
C PRO A 261 16.95 12.62 -20.94
N ASP A 262 17.30 11.33 -20.96
CA ASP A 262 17.19 10.45 -22.13
C ASP A 262 15.97 9.51 -22.04
N SER A 263 15.03 9.80 -21.14
CA SER A 263 13.87 8.96 -20.93
C SER A 263 12.59 9.78 -20.75
N ILE A 264 12.10 9.93 -19.51
CA ILE A 264 10.81 10.57 -19.24
C ILE A 264 10.80 12.05 -19.65
N ASP A 265 11.90 12.79 -19.42
CA ASP A 265 11.98 14.21 -19.75
C ASP A 265 11.70 14.49 -21.24
N GLY A 266 12.21 13.65 -22.12
CA GLY A 266 11.97 13.79 -23.56
C GLY A 266 10.52 13.59 -24.00
N THR A 267 9.63 13.18 -23.10
CA THR A 267 8.19 12.96 -23.39
C THR A 267 7.32 14.13 -23.00
N TYR A 268 7.81 15.05 -22.15
CA TYR A 268 7.05 16.22 -21.69
C TYR A 268 7.47 17.49 -22.45
N ASP A 269 6.50 18.35 -22.71
CA ASP A 269 6.75 19.68 -23.28
C ASP A 269 7.07 20.65 -22.14
N GLU A 270 6.08 20.99 -21.35
CA GLU A 270 6.24 21.75 -20.10
C GLU A 270 5.24 21.19 -19.07
N PRO A 271 5.58 21.23 -17.75
CA PRO A 271 4.60 20.89 -16.73
C PRO A 271 3.49 21.93 -16.70
N ASP A 272 2.26 21.47 -16.68
CA ASP A 272 1.10 22.30 -16.46
C ASP A 272 1.03 22.76 -14.99
N ASP A 273 0.31 23.85 -14.72
CA ASP A 273 0.06 24.29 -13.35
C ASP A 273 -0.66 23.19 -12.55
N PRO A 274 -0.38 23.06 -11.23
CA PRO A 274 -1.06 22.11 -10.38
C PRO A 274 -2.58 22.31 -10.41
N GLU A 275 -3.32 21.23 -10.53
CA GLU A 275 -4.77 21.29 -10.50
C GLU A 275 -5.28 21.62 -9.10
N GLN A 276 -6.30 22.46 -9.03
CA GLN A 276 -7.03 22.67 -7.80
C GLN A 276 -8.05 21.55 -7.66
N VAL A 277 -7.93 20.77 -6.60
CA VAL A 277 -8.75 19.60 -6.32
C VAL A 277 -9.51 19.77 -5.00
N ASP A 278 -10.67 19.16 -4.90
CA ASP A 278 -11.46 19.09 -3.67
C ASP A 278 -11.53 17.62 -3.21
N GLY A 279 -10.69 17.27 -2.27
CA GLY A 279 -10.55 15.91 -1.77
C GLY A 279 -9.16 15.63 -1.17
N ALA A 280 -8.99 14.43 -0.63
CA ALA A 280 -7.72 13.99 -0.04
C ALA A 280 -6.77 13.43 -1.11
N TYR A 281 -6.46 14.21 -2.11
CA TYR A 281 -5.51 13.84 -3.15
C TYR A 281 -4.82 15.08 -3.75
N ALA A 282 -3.76 14.85 -4.48
CA ALA A 282 -3.12 15.85 -5.33
C ALA A 282 -3.22 15.38 -6.79
N SER A 283 -3.31 16.32 -7.72
CA SER A 283 -3.32 16.00 -9.14
C SER A 283 -2.60 17.07 -9.96
N HIS A 284 -1.95 16.63 -11.02
CA HIS A 284 -1.44 17.51 -12.06
C HIS A 284 -1.54 16.79 -13.41
N PHE A 285 -1.62 17.59 -14.47
CA PHE A 285 -1.60 17.12 -15.84
C PHE A 285 -0.30 17.59 -16.51
N GLY A 286 0.38 16.68 -17.18
CA GLY A 286 1.56 17.00 -17.97
C GLY A 286 1.29 16.80 -19.44
N THR A 287 1.42 17.86 -20.25
CA THR A 287 1.34 17.78 -21.71
C THR A 287 2.55 17.02 -22.25
N THR A 288 2.33 16.09 -23.17
CA THR A 288 3.39 15.28 -23.76
C THR A 288 3.56 15.57 -25.26
N VAL A 289 4.81 15.46 -25.74
CA VAL A 289 5.12 15.52 -27.16
C VAL A 289 4.91 14.14 -27.79
N GLY A 290 3.79 13.91 -28.40
CA GLY A 290 3.46 12.61 -29.01
C GLY A 290 2.34 11.86 -28.30
N THR A 291 1.99 10.70 -28.78
CA THR A 291 0.90 9.90 -28.28
C THR A 291 1.41 8.82 -27.33
N GLY A 292 0.91 8.81 -26.09
CA GLY A 292 1.11 7.72 -25.14
C GLY A 292 2.43 7.68 -24.38
N GLY A 293 3.21 8.76 -24.33
CA GLY A 293 4.45 8.83 -23.55
C GLY A 293 5.55 7.89 -24.08
N LEU A 294 5.56 7.60 -25.35
CA LEU A 294 6.65 6.87 -26.02
C LEU A 294 7.81 7.81 -26.29
N LEU A 295 9.02 7.36 -25.97
CA LEU A 295 10.28 8.10 -26.19
C LEU A 295 10.60 8.36 -27.65
N ASP A 296 9.99 7.63 -28.56
CA ASP A 296 10.24 7.71 -30.00
C ASP A 296 8.91 7.81 -30.76
N ALA A 297 8.61 9.02 -31.23
CA ALA A 297 7.41 9.29 -32.04
C ALA A 297 7.34 8.42 -33.32
N THR A 298 8.44 7.84 -33.76
CA THR A 298 8.48 6.92 -34.91
C THR A 298 7.97 5.53 -34.56
N GLN A 299 7.94 5.18 -33.28
CA GLN A 299 7.40 3.92 -32.75
C GLN A 299 5.96 4.06 -32.25
N ASP A 300 5.38 5.22 -32.48
CA ASP A 300 3.99 5.52 -32.10
C ASP A 300 3.03 4.62 -32.88
N GLN A 301 2.89 3.40 -32.42
CA GLN A 301 1.78 2.54 -32.82
C GLN A 301 0.57 3.05 -32.05
N ALA A 302 -0.16 3.97 -32.64
CA ALA A 302 -1.34 4.59 -32.06
C ALA A 302 -2.23 3.51 -31.43
N LEU A 303 -2.16 3.38 -30.11
CA LEU A 303 -3.15 2.62 -29.36
C LEU A 303 -4.52 3.28 -29.61
N PRO A 304 -5.61 2.51 -29.70
CA PRO A 304 -6.93 3.09 -29.82
C PRO A 304 -7.15 4.09 -28.68
N ALA A 305 -7.64 5.27 -29.00
CA ALA A 305 -7.99 6.25 -27.99
C ALA A 305 -8.96 5.64 -26.96
N ILE A 306 -8.74 5.94 -25.67
CA ILE A 306 -9.72 5.59 -24.63
C ILE A 306 -11.06 6.21 -25.04
N PRO A 307 -12.18 5.46 -25.03
CA PRO A 307 -13.46 5.96 -25.56
C PRO A 307 -13.91 7.30 -24.98
N GLY A 308 -13.69 7.55 -23.68
CA GLY A 308 -14.02 8.81 -23.01
C GLY A 308 -13.17 10.00 -23.49
N LEU A 309 -12.01 9.74 -24.07
CA LEU A 309 -11.09 10.76 -24.58
C LEU A 309 -11.20 10.96 -26.10
N ALA A 310 -12.09 10.26 -26.77
CA ALA A 310 -12.26 10.36 -28.22
C ALA A 310 -12.60 11.79 -28.64
N GLY A 311 -11.79 12.36 -29.53
CA GLY A 311 -11.95 13.73 -30.05
C GLY A 311 -11.40 14.84 -29.15
N ARG A 312 -10.76 14.50 -28.02
CA ARG A 312 -10.00 15.45 -27.20
C ARG A 312 -8.51 15.41 -27.58
N PRO A 313 -7.74 16.48 -27.31
CA PRO A 313 -6.30 16.40 -27.33
C PRO A 313 -5.84 15.32 -26.35
N THR A 314 -5.30 14.22 -26.87
CA THR A 314 -4.91 13.05 -26.03
C THR A 314 -3.41 13.05 -25.73
N THR A 315 -2.77 14.21 -25.84
CA THR A 315 -1.34 14.37 -25.63
C THR A 315 -1.08 14.82 -24.20
N GLY A 316 -1.08 13.88 -23.27
CA GLY A 316 -0.77 14.19 -21.89
C GLY A 316 -0.95 13.01 -20.96
N VAL A 317 -0.42 13.16 -19.75
CA VAL A 317 -0.50 12.20 -18.66
C VAL A 317 -1.03 12.91 -17.42
N ARG A 318 -2.02 12.31 -16.78
CA ARG A 318 -2.50 12.77 -15.49
C ARG A 318 -1.84 11.96 -14.39
N TYR A 319 -1.28 12.66 -13.43
CA TYR A 319 -0.78 12.10 -12.20
C TYR A 319 -1.71 12.46 -11.06
N SER A 320 -2.13 11.46 -10.31
CA SER A 320 -2.96 11.68 -9.13
C SER A 320 -2.41 10.85 -7.98
N TRP A 321 -2.20 11.50 -6.85
CA TRP A 321 -1.75 10.89 -5.62
C TRP A 321 -2.86 10.95 -4.60
N LEU A 322 -3.46 9.80 -4.28
CA LEU A 322 -4.44 9.68 -3.20
C LEU A 322 -3.72 9.61 -1.86
N PHE A 323 -4.12 10.42 -0.90
CA PHE A 323 -3.56 10.44 0.44
C PHE A 323 -4.34 9.54 1.41
N PRO A 324 -3.62 8.96 2.35
CA PRO A 324 -2.18 8.68 2.44
C PRO A 324 -1.72 7.54 1.58
#